data_c270f7e43f36cb41bbc3398605c7cb5f
#
_entry.id   c270f7e43f36cb41bbc3398605c7cb5f
#
_cell.length_a   1.000
_cell.length_b   1.000
_cell.length_c   1.000
_cell.angle_alpha   90.00
_cell.angle_beta   90.00
_cell.angle_gamma   90.00
#
_symmetry.space_group_name_H-M   'P 1'
#
loop_
_entity.id
_entity.type
_entity.pdbx_description
1 polymer ?
#
loop_
_entity_poly.entity_id
_entity_poly.type
_entity_poly.pdbx_seq_one_letter_code
_entity_poly.pdbx_strand_id
1 'polypeptide(L)'
;MKAEGPYFDELTAGQAFPTVPGVTLTEGLAAVHQSITGDRLALSLDTALAEEVTGASAGGGTGTGPGVGTGTGPGAGRPANPALVWDVAIGQSTVATQHVKANLFYRGLWFRRFPVIGDTLRTTTRVDGLRQNRPREGRAPTGLAALRITTVDQHERPVLDFWRCAMLPLRDPSGQTGHADDLDAAGASAKPASPAALLDGWRLDRFAAHGFWPQYGELVPGDVVEVAGGDVVSNAPELARLTLNIAAVHHDEQAAGGTRLVYGGHTIGLALSQAARALPGLVTVVGWFSCDHLAAVHEGDTLHSSVEIESAEALGAGGLVGLRSRVYSASGPQVLDWRFLAVLA
;
A
#
# COMPACT_ATOMS: atom_id res chain seq x y z
N MET A 1 -32.19 -2.73 11.98
CA MET A 1 -31.27 -3.13 10.91
C MET A 1 -29.88 -2.74 11.38
N LYS A 2 -28.92 -3.67 11.54
CA LYS A 2 -27.53 -3.32 11.84
C LYS A 2 -26.81 -3.08 10.51
N ALA A 3 -26.16 -1.93 10.37
CA ALA A 3 -25.26 -1.63 9.26
C ALA A 3 -23.89 -2.25 9.61
N GLU A 4 -23.68 -3.50 9.22
CA GLU A 4 -22.43 -4.21 9.44
C GLU A 4 -21.96 -4.87 8.13
N GLY A 5 -20.65 -5.06 7.99
CA GLY A 5 -20.08 -5.78 6.87
C GLY A 5 -20.37 -7.28 6.91
N PRO A 6 -20.08 -8.00 5.82
CA PRO A 6 -20.37 -9.43 5.73
C PRO A 6 -19.43 -10.27 6.61
N TYR A 7 -19.94 -11.42 7.03
CA TYR A 7 -19.17 -12.54 7.54
C TYR A 7 -18.75 -13.45 6.39
N PHE A 8 -17.85 -14.42 6.66
CA PHE A 8 -17.34 -15.29 5.62
C PHE A 8 -18.43 -16.08 4.88
N ASP A 9 -19.38 -16.64 5.61
CA ASP A 9 -20.49 -17.44 5.11
C ASP A 9 -21.57 -16.63 4.37
N GLU A 10 -21.44 -15.30 4.35
CA GLU A 10 -22.33 -14.40 3.60
C GLU A 10 -21.69 -13.92 2.29
N LEU A 11 -20.42 -14.30 2.03
CA LEU A 11 -19.72 -13.94 0.81
C LEU A 11 -19.99 -14.93 -0.32
N THR A 12 -20.02 -14.40 -1.54
CA THR A 12 -20.12 -15.21 -2.77
C THR A 12 -19.06 -14.80 -3.77
N ALA A 13 -18.53 -15.77 -4.54
CA ALA A 13 -17.57 -15.49 -5.60
C ALA A 13 -18.17 -14.53 -6.64
N GLY A 14 -17.41 -13.56 -7.08
CA GLY A 14 -17.84 -12.51 -8.00
C GLY A 14 -18.58 -11.33 -7.36
N GLN A 15 -18.98 -11.44 -6.08
CA GLN A 15 -19.62 -10.33 -5.36
C GLN A 15 -18.71 -9.10 -5.33
N ALA A 16 -19.28 -7.93 -5.65
CA ALA A 16 -18.56 -6.66 -5.66
C ALA A 16 -19.08 -5.69 -4.59
N PHE A 17 -18.15 -4.98 -3.99
CA PHE A 17 -18.40 -3.97 -2.96
C PHE A 17 -17.82 -2.63 -3.45
N PRO A 18 -18.64 -1.71 -3.93
CA PRO A 18 -18.18 -0.36 -4.24
C PRO A 18 -17.89 0.40 -2.95
N THR A 19 -16.88 1.26 -2.97
CA THR A 19 -16.56 2.11 -1.82
C THR A 19 -17.13 3.51 -2.01
N VAL A 20 -17.79 4.00 -0.98
CA VAL A 20 -18.29 5.36 -0.86
C VAL A 20 -17.97 5.85 0.55
N PRO A 21 -17.39 7.05 0.70
CA PRO A 21 -17.06 8.07 -0.29
C PRO A 21 -15.71 7.85 -0.98
N GLY A 22 -15.47 8.61 -2.08
CA GLY A 22 -14.12 8.78 -2.61
C GLY A 22 -13.26 9.62 -1.66
N VAL A 23 -11.93 9.45 -1.75
CA VAL A 23 -10.95 10.19 -0.95
C VAL A 23 -10.09 11.04 -1.86
N THR A 24 -10.11 12.36 -1.66
CA THR A 24 -9.19 13.27 -2.34
C THR A 24 -7.85 13.29 -1.63
N LEU A 25 -6.78 13.06 -2.37
CA LEU A 25 -5.40 13.13 -1.89
C LEU A 25 -5.02 14.60 -1.70
N THR A 26 -5.27 15.15 -0.50
CA THR A 26 -4.95 16.55 -0.19
C THR A 26 -3.58 16.68 0.45
N GLU A 27 -3.01 17.89 0.42
CA GLU A 27 -1.76 18.19 1.15
C GLU A 27 -1.89 17.89 2.65
N GLY A 28 -3.05 18.21 3.24
CA GLY A 28 -3.31 17.90 4.66
C GLY A 28 -3.31 16.40 4.93
N LEU A 29 -3.95 15.61 4.06
CA LEU A 29 -3.95 14.15 4.16
C LEU A 29 -2.53 13.59 4.06
N ALA A 30 -1.74 14.09 3.09
CA ALA A 30 -0.36 13.68 2.89
C ALA A 30 0.53 14.02 4.10
N ALA A 31 0.36 15.21 4.68
CA ALA A 31 1.14 15.63 5.85
C ALA A 31 0.83 14.79 7.10
N VAL A 32 -0.44 14.46 7.35
CA VAL A 32 -0.83 13.58 8.46
C VAL A 32 -0.30 12.16 8.23
N HIS A 33 -0.45 11.61 7.02
CA HIS A 33 0.09 10.29 6.68
C HIS A 33 1.62 10.24 6.89
N GLN A 34 2.33 11.26 6.40
CA GLN A 34 3.78 11.39 6.57
C GLN A 34 4.19 11.44 8.05
N SER A 35 3.46 12.18 8.90
CA SER A 35 3.77 12.28 10.32
C SER A 35 3.56 10.95 11.09
N ILE A 36 2.66 10.09 10.61
CA ILE A 36 2.39 8.78 11.21
C ILE A 36 3.40 7.73 10.74
N THR A 37 3.69 7.69 9.42
CA THR A 37 4.54 6.67 8.80
C THR A 37 6.02 7.05 8.79
N GLY A 38 6.34 8.31 9.05
CA GLY A 38 7.72 8.82 8.99
C GLY A 38 8.30 8.85 7.59
N ASP A 39 7.47 8.92 6.53
CA ASP A 39 7.90 8.87 5.13
C ASP A 39 9.06 9.81 4.82
N ARG A 40 10.01 9.32 4.02
CA ARG A 40 11.23 10.03 3.62
C ARG A 40 11.45 10.04 2.11
N LEU A 41 10.47 9.65 1.31
CA LEU A 41 10.59 9.74 -0.14
C LEU A 41 10.71 11.20 -0.57
N ALA A 42 11.88 11.57 -1.06
CA ALA A 42 12.20 12.97 -1.41
C ALA A 42 11.19 13.55 -2.41
N LEU A 43 10.76 12.76 -3.39
CA LEU A 43 9.79 13.18 -4.40
C LEU A 43 8.41 13.52 -3.82
N SER A 44 8.04 12.89 -2.71
CA SER A 44 6.78 13.17 -2.01
C SER A 44 6.86 14.36 -1.07
N LEU A 45 8.05 14.72 -0.61
CA LEU A 45 8.28 15.76 0.40
C LEU A 45 8.70 17.10 -0.22
N ASP A 46 9.51 17.07 -1.28
CA ASP A 46 10.07 18.25 -1.93
C ASP A 46 9.33 18.56 -3.23
N THR A 47 8.52 19.61 -3.19
CA THR A 47 7.73 20.05 -4.35
C THR A 47 8.61 20.54 -5.49
N ALA A 48 9.72 21.23 -5.21
CA ALA A 48 10.62 21.73 -6.24
C ALA A 48 11.30 20.56 -6.96
N LEU A 49 11.79 19.57 -6.21
CA LEU A 49 12.35 18.33 -6.77
C LEU A 49 11.30 17.57 -7.61
N ALA A 50 10.06 17.48 -7.11
CA ALA A 50 9.00 16.83 -7.85
C ALA A 50 8.72 17.52 -9.21
N GLU A 51 8.71 18.84 -9.25
CA GLU A 51 8.57 19.62 -10.48
C GLU A 51 9.75 19.40 -11.44
N GLU A 52 10.97 19.40 -10.94
CA GLU A 52 12.17 19.15 -11.75
C GLU A 52 12.17 17.76 -12.37
N VAL A 53 11.74 16.75 -11.60
CA VAL A 53 11.77 15.35 -12.02
C VAL A 53 10.60 14.98 -12.91
N THR A 54 9.38 15.42 -12.58
CA THR A 54 8.17 15.00 -13.29
C THR A 54 7.72 15.99 -14.36
N GLY A 55 8.25 17.22 -14.37
CA GLY A 55 7.80 18.31 -15.22
C GLY A 55 6.41 18.86 -14.85
N ALA A 56 5.86 18.42 -13.71
CA ALA A 56 4.55 18.86 -13.26
C ALA A 56 4.67 20.17 -12.49
N SER A 57 4.04 21.24 -12.96
CA SER A 57 4.01 22.51 -12.23
C SER A 57 3.04 22.46 -11.05
N ALA A 58 3.44 22.93 -9.87
CA ALA A 58 2.61 23.07 -8.67
C ALA A 58 1.41 24.05 -8.81
N GLY A 59 1.20 24.58 -9.99
CA GLY A 59 0.22 25.61 -10.31
C GLY A 59 -1.17 25.10 -10.68
N GLY A 60 -1.87 24.45 -9.77
CA GLY A 60 -3.34 24.45 -9.76
C GLY A 60 -3.91 25.78 -9.24
N GLY A 61 -3.22 26.90 -9.43
CA GLY A 61 -3.67 28.24 -9.03
C GLY A 61 -4.74 28.76 -10.00
N THR A 62 -5.83 29.28 -9.50
CA THR A 62 -6.88 30.06 -10.16
C THR A 62 -6.30 31.37 -10.73
N GLY A 63 -5.36 31.25 -11.68
CA GLY A 63 -4.83 32.40 -12.40
C GLY A 63 -5.75 32.80 -13.55
N THR A 64 -6.54 33.85 -13.36
CA THR A 64 -7.36 34.51 -14.41
C THR A 64 -6.50 35.44 -15.26
N GLY A 65 -5.38 35.01 -15.81
CA GLY A 65 -4.55 35.78 -16.73
C GLY A 65 -4.61 35.19 -18.14
N PRO A 66 -4.69 36.04 -19.21
CA PRO A 66 -4.61 35.54 -20.59
C PRO A 66 -3.18 35.01 -20.87
N GLY A 67 -3.01 33.70 -20.92
CA GLY A 67 -1.74 33.06 -21.22
C GLY A 67 -1.31 31.95 -20.25
N VAL A 68 -2.04 31.71 -19.17
CA VAL A 68 -1.81 30.56 -18.29
C VAL A 68 -2.43 29.33 -18.94
N GLY A 69 -1.58 28.47 -19.51
CA GLY A 69 -2.00 27.19 -20.03
C GLY A 69 -2.70 26.42 -18.90
N THR A 70 -3.96 26.11 -19.09
CA THR A 70 -4.68 25.17 -18.25
C THR A 70 -4.00 23.82 -18.41
N GLY A 71 -3.12 23.46 -17.49
CA GLY A 71 -2.44 22.18 -17.47
C GLY A 71 -3.47 21.04 -17.24
N THR A 72 -4.27 20.79 -18.26
CA THR A 72 -5.24 19.68 -18.31
C THR A 72 -4.62 18.41 -18.87
N GLY A 73 -3.28 18.37 -18.99
CA GLY A 73 -2.56 17.16 -19.37
C GLY A 73 -2.63 16.10 -18.26
N PRO A 74 -2.65 14.81 -18.60
CA PRO A 74 -2.55 13.74 -17.62
C PRO A 74 -1.20 13.86 -16.90
N GLY A 75 -1.22 14.17 -15.58
CA GLY A 75 -0.01 14.27 -14.74
C GLY A 75 0.41 15.68 -14.31
N ALA A 76 -0.41 16.71 -14.49
CA ALA A 76 -0.11 18.05 -13.96
C ALA A 76 -0.31 18.06 -12.43
N GLY A 77 0.76 17.90 -11.65
CA GLY A 77 0.74 17.95 -10.19
C GLY A 77 1.83 17.09 -9.56
N ARG A 78 2.13 17.37 -8.29
CA ARG A 78 3.09 16.58 -7.51
C ARG A 78 2.55 15.16 -7.31
N PRO A 79 3.32 14.09 -7.63
CA PRO A 79 2.92 12.72 -7.35
C PRO A 79 2.61 12.52 -5.86
N ALA A 80 1.51 11.85 -5.57
CA ALA A 80 1.19 11.48 -4.21
C ALA A 80 2.16 10.39 -3.73
N ASN A 81 2.43 10.39 -2.42
CA ASN A 81 3.20 9.31 -1.81
C ASN A 81 2.57 7.94 -2.14
N PRO A 82 3.32 6.97 -2.68
CA PRO A 82 2.78 5.68 -3.03
C PRO A 82 2.15 4.94 -1.84
N ALA A 83 2.70 5.11 -0.60
CA ALA A 83 2.12 4.51 0.59
C ALA A 83 0.75 5.10 0.93
N LEU A 84 0.57 6.41 0.82
CA LEU A 84 -0.73 7.02 1.00
C LEU A 84 -1.76 6.47 0.01
N VAL A 85 -1.36 6.25 -1.25
CA VAL A 85 -2.25 5.75 -2.30
C VAL A 85 -2.73 4.34 -2.00
N TRP A 86 -1.82 3.40 -1.70
CA TRP A 86 -2.25 2.04 -1.38
C TRP A 86 -2.97 1.95 -0.03
N ASP A 87 -2.61 2.78 0.95
CA ASP A 87 -3.30 2.80 2.24
C ASP A 87 -4.76 3.26 2.10
N VAL A 88 -5.03 4.26 1.27
CA VAL A 88 -6.40 4.67 0.92
C VAL A 88 -7.13 3.53 0.21
N ALA A 89 -6.51 2.88 -0.78
CA ALA A 89 -7.12 1.77 -1.50
C ALA A 89 -7.45 0.58 -0.59
N ILE A 90 -6.52 0.20 0.29
CA ILE A 90 -6.71 -0.88 1.25
C ILE A 90 -7.79 -0.50 2.28
N GLY A 91 -7.74 0.73 2.81
CA GLY A 91 -8.72 1.23 3.76
C GLY A 91 -10.14 1.20 3.20
N GLN A 92 -10.35 1.76 2.01
CA GLN A 92 -11.63 1.72 1.32
C GLN A 92 -12.12 0.29 1.06
N SER A 93 -11.22 -0.69 0.86
CA SER A 93 -11.59 -2.08 0.61
C SER A 93 -12.16 -2.81 1.84
N THR A 94 -12.06 -2.21 3.03
CA THR A 94 -12.47 -2.87 4.28
C THR A 94 -13.99 -2.95 4.46
N VAL A 95 -14.78 -2.34 3.60
CA VAL A 95 -16.24 -2.52 3.54
C VAL A 95 -16.64 -3.99 3.37
N ALA A 96 -15.82 -4.78 2.67
CA ALA A 96 -16.01 -6.21 2.51
C ALA A 96 -15.46 -7.04 3.68
N THR A 97 -14.73 -6.43 4.62
CA THR A 97 -13.95 -7.16 5.64
C THR A 97 -13.96 -6.47 7.01
N GLN A 98 -15.09 -5.84 7.37
CA GLN A 98 -15.22 -5.17 8.68
C GLN A 98 -14.90 -6.11 9.85
N HIS A 99 -15.23 -7.39 9.73
CA HIS A 99 -15.02 -8.43 10.75
C HIS A 99 -13.70 -9.20 10.60
N VAL A 100 -12.75 -8.69 9.78
CA VAL A 100 -11.47 -9.36 9.54
C VAL A 100 -10.75 -9.65 10.86
N LYS A 101 -10.14 -10.85 10.92
CA LYS A 101 -9.26 -11.26 12.03
C LYS A 101 -7.80 -11.03 11.72
N ALA A 102 -7.41 -11.21 10.46
CA ALA A 102 -6.08 -10.95 9.94
C ALA A 102 -6.14 -10.78 8.42
N ASN A 103 -5.26 -9.95 7.86
CA ASN A 103 -4.92 -9.98 6.44
C ASN A 103 -3.63 -10.77 6.30
N LEU A 104 -3.64 -11.84 5.51
CA LEU A 104 -2.52 -12.78 5.44
C LEU A 104 -1.46 -12.31 4.44
N PHE A 105 -1.91 -11.88 3.27
CA PHE A 105 -1.01 -11.46 2.19
C PHE A 105 -1.63 -10.43 1.26
N TYR A 106 -0.75 -9.76 0.54
CA TYR A 106 -1.03 -9.03 -0.70
C TYR A 106 -0.23 -9.64 -1.84
N ARG A 107 -0.80 -9.64 -3.06
CA ARG A 107 -0.15 -10.15 -4.27
C ARG A 107 -0.40 -9.22 -5.45
N GLY A 108 0.63 -9.00 -6.25
CA GLY A 108 0.54 -8.32 -7.52
C GLY A 108 -0.03 -6.91 -7.45
N LEU A 109 0.37 -6.12 -6.43
CA LEU A 109 -0.02 -4.72 -6.35
C LEU A 109 0.80 -3.92 -7.35
N TRP A 110 0.13 -3.41 -8.39
CA TRP A 110 0.81 -2.64 -9.43
C TRP A 110 0.13 -1.31 -9.67
N PHE A 111 0.90 -0.23 -9.66
CA PHE A 111 0.44 1.05 -10.15
C PHE A 111 0.15 0.94 -11.64
N ARG A 112 -0.98 1.50 -12.06
CA ARG A 112 -1.36 1.68 -13.48
C ARG A 112 -1.04 3.10 -13.93
N ARG A 113 -1.02 4.02 -12.98
CA ARG A 113 -0.51 5.38 -13.07
C ARG A 113 -0.22 5.90 -11.66
N PHE A 114 0.64 6.87 -11.53
CA PHE A 114 0.82 7.59 -10.27
C PHE A 114 -0.23 8.70 -10.17
N PRO A 115 -1.12 8.67 -9.16
CA PRO A 115 -2.01 9.78 -8.91
C PRO A 115 -1.22 10.96 -8.33
N VAL A 116 -1.77 12.15 -8.55
CA VAL A 116 -1.18 13.39 -8.02
C VAL A 116 -1.99 13.92 -6.84
N ILE A 117 -1.41 14.82 -6.06
CA ILE A 117 -2.14 15.57 -5.04
C ILE A 117 -3.28 16.34 -5.73
N GLY A 118 -4.50 16.19 -5.21
CA GLY A 118 -5.74 16.68 -5.81
C GLY A 118 -6.59 15.60 -6.49
N ASP A 119 -6.02 14.46 -6.87
CA ASP A 119 -6.80 13.33 -7.38
C ASP A 119 -7.71 12.73 -6.29
N THR A 120 -8.90 12.27 -6.70
CA THR A 120 -9.86 11.60 -5.82
C THR A 120 -9.94 10.12 -6.14
N LEU A 121 -9.59 9.28 -5.18
CA LEU A 121 -9.55 7.83 -5.35
C LEU A 121 -10.87 7.17 -4.95
N ARG A 122 -11.29 6.20 -5.76
CA ARG A 122 -12.42 5.30 -5.50
C ARG A 122 -12.00 3.87 -5.71
N THR A 123 -12.36 3.01 -4.77
CA THR A 123 -11.93 1.60 -4.77
C THR A 123 -13.14 0.68 -4.81
N THR A 124 -13.06 -0.32 -5.67
CA THR A 124 -14.00 -1.45 -5.72
C THR A 124 -13.30 -2.71 -5.22
N THR A 125 -13.97 -3.47 -4.39
CA THR A 125 -13.52 -4.78 -3.90
C THR A 125 -14.39 -5.87 -4.51
N ARG A 126 -13.78 -6.90 -5.10
CA ARG A 126 -14.49 -8.07 -5.63
C ARG A 126 -13.96 -9.34 -4.97
N VAL A 127 -14.87 -10.24 -4.62
CA VAL A 127 -14.54 -11.58 -4.12
C VAL A 127 -14.09 -12.44 -5.31
N ASP A 128 -12.82 -12.86 -5.31
CA ASP A 128 -12.24 -13.70 -6.37
C ASP A 128 -12.20 -15.18 -5.99
N GLY A 129 -12.08 -15.51 -4.69
CA GLY A 129 -12.10 -16.90 -4.23
C GLY A 129 -12.36 -17.00 -2.74
N LEU A 130 -12.90 -18.12 -2.33
CA LEU A 130 -13.31 -18.40 -0.95
C LEU A 130 -12.86 -19.78 -0.53
N ARG A 131 -12.28 -19.90 0.67
CA ARG A 131 -11.88 -21.19 1.26
C ARG A 131 -12.19 -21.22 2.74
N GLN A 132 -13.10 -22.11 3.17
CA GLN A 132 -13.35 -22.32 4.58
C GLN A 132 -12.16 -23.03 5.25
N ASN A 133 -11.73 -22.52 6.40
CA ASN A 133 -10.67 -23.14 7.17
C ASN A 133 -11.14 -24.43 7.84
N ARG A 134 -10.25 -25.40 7.98
CA ARG A 134 -10.53 -26.60 8.76
C ARG A 134 -10.85 -26.21 10.21
N PRO A 135 -11.90 -26.79 10.81
CA PRO A 135 -12.21 -26.55 12.21
C PRO A 135 -11.01 -26.85 13.11
N ARG A 136 -10.83 -26.02 14.13
CA ARG A 136 -9.81 -26.22 15.18
C ARG A 136 -10.51 -26.19 16.53
N GLU A 137 -10.23 -27.18 17.38
CA GLU A 137 -10.79 -27.23 18.71
C GLU A 137 -10.53 -25.94 19.50
N GLY A 138 -11.53 -25.43 20.19
CA GLY A 138 -11.44 -24.21 21.00
C GLY A 138 -11.34 -22.91 20.21
N ARG A 139 -11.48 -22.93 18.85
CA ARG A 139 -11.44 -21.71 18.03
C ARG A 139 -12.73 -21.54 17.24
N ALA A 140 -13.22 -20.31 17.17
CA ALA A 140 -14.32 -19.95 16.29
C ALA A 140 -13.96 -20.26 14.83
N PRO A 141 -14.90 -20.81 14.03
CA PRO A 141 -14.66 -21.12 12.64
C PRO A 141 -14.40 -19.85 11.82
N THR A 142 -13.52 -19.98 10.85
CA THR A 142 -13.12 -18.89 9.95
C THR A 142 -13.02 -19.38 8.52
N GLY A 143 -13.00 -18.46 7.59
CA GLY A 143 -12.64 -18.72 6.21
C GLY A 143 -11.70 -17.64 5.66
N LEU A 144 -11.12 -17.92 4.52
CA LEU A 144 -10.22 -17.05 3.79
C LEU A 144 -10.92 -16.54 2.53
N ALA A 145 -10.91 -15.24 2.34
CA ALA A 145 -11.43 -14.59 1.15
C ALA A 145 -10.29 -13.93 0.37
N ALA A 146 -10.03 -14.42 -0.84
CA ALA A 146 -9.18 -13.72 -1.80
C ALA A 146 -10.01 -12.62 -2.47
N LEU A 147 -9.56 -11.40 -2.33
CA LEU A 147 -10.25 -10.20 -2.78
C LEU A 147 -9.40 -9.48 -3.81
N ARG A 148 -9.96 -9.17 -4.98
CA ARG A 148 -9.35 -8.26 -5.95
C ARG A 148 -9.78 -6.84 -5.65
N ILE A 149 -8.81 -5.95 -5.57
CA ILE A 149 -8.96 -4.55 -5.26
C ILE A 149 -8.58 -3.73 -6.49
N THR A 150 -9.49 -2.91 -6.98
CA THR A 150 -9.25 -2.01 -8.10
C THR A 150 -9.56 -0.59 -7.69
N THR A 151 -8.60 0.32 -7.90
CA THR A 151 -8.75 1.74 -7.56
C THR A 151 -8.65 2.58 -8.83
N VAL A 152 -9.58 3.51 -8.98
CA VAL A 152 -9.62 4.50 -10.05
C VAL A 152 -9.60 5.91 -9.49
N ASP A 153 -9.27 6.88 -10.33
CA ASP A 153 -9.39 8.30 -9.99
C ASP A 153 -10.78 8.88 -10.33
N GLN A 154 -10.95 10.20 -10.18
CA GLN A 154 -12.18 10.93 -10.46
C GLN A 154 -12.60 10.88 -11.96
N HIS A 155 -11.70 10.47 -12.84
CA HIS A 155 -11.93 10.31 -14.29
C HIS A 155 -12.03 8.84 -14.72
N GLU A 156 -12.25 7.93 -13.77
CA GLU A 156 -12.30 6.46 -13.96
C GLU A 156 -11.00 5.87 -14.55
N ARG A 157 -9.86 6.58 -14.44
CA ARG A 157 -8.57 6.08 -14.91
C ARG A 157 -8.00 5.12 -13.89
N PRO A 158 -7.51 3.92 -14.28
CA PRO A 158 -6.93 2.96 -13.36
C PRO A 158 -5.71 3.53 -12.63
N VAL A 159 -5.68 3.35 -11.29
CA VAL A 159 -4.58 3.75 -10.40
C VAL A 159 -3.88 2.52 -9.85
N LEU A 160 -4.62 1.62 -9.18
CA LEU A 160 -4.09 0.39 -8.58
C LEU A 160 -4.95 -0.81 -8.92
N ASP A 161 -4.30 -1.97 -9.02
CA ASP A 161 -4.94 -3.27 -9.15
C ASP A 161 -4.11 -4.30 -8.38
N PHE A 162 -4.73 -5.03 -7.44
CA PHE A 162 -4.03 -6.00 -6.60
C PHE A 162 -4.98 -6.99 -5.91
N TRP A 163 -4.41 -8.01 -5.27
CA TRP A 163 -5.14 -9.00 -4.48
C TRP A 163 -4.68 -8.98 -3.02
N ARG A 164 -5.63 -9.21 -2.12
CA ARG A 164 -5.35 -9.49 -0.72
C ARG A 164 -6.17 -10.67 -0.22
N CYS A 165 -5.67 -11.33 0.82
CA CYS A 165 -6.36 -12.44 1.46
C CYS A 165 -6.73 -12.08 2.89
N ALA A 166 -8.03 -12.02 3.18
CA ALA A 166 -8.58 -11.72 4.49
C ALA A 166 -9.12 -12.97 5.17
N MET A 167 -8.80 -13.15 6.46
CA MET A 167 -9.41 -14.17 7.31
C MET A 167 -10.62 -13.57 8.03
N LEU A 168 -11.79 -14.14 7.78
CA LEU A 168 -13.08 -13.69 8.31
C LEU A 168 -13.72 -14.79 9.18
N PRO A 169 -14.42 -14.44 10.28
CA PRO A 169 -15.23 -15.37 11.03
C PRO A 169 -16.48 -15.76 10.24
N LEU A 170 -17.07 -16.91 10.55
CA LEU A 170 -18.41 -17.26 10.12
C LEU A 170 -19.42 -16.62 11.09
N ARG A 171 -20.58 -16.20 10.55
CA ARG A 171 -21.71 -15.75 11.38
C ARG A 171 -22.36 -16.95 12.09
N ASP A 172 -22.57 -18.05 11.35
CA ASP A 172 -23.00 -19.31 11.93
C ASP A 172 -21.80 -20.19 12.29
N PRO A 173 -21.51 -20.38 13.59
CA PRO A 173 -20.38 -21.21 14.03
C PRO A 173 -20.49 -22.68 13.62
N SER A 174 -21.67 -23.16 13.25
CA SER A 174 -21.92 -24.54 12.76
C SER A 174 -21.90 -24.62 11.23
N GLY A 175 -21.80 -23.48 10.54
CA GLY A 175 -21.95 -23.37 9.09
C GLY A 175 -20.89 -24.13 8.31
N GLN A 176 -21.32 -24.82 7.26
CA GLN A 176 -20.48 -25.45 6.26
C GLN A 176 -20.79 -24.83 4.91
N THR A 177 -19.87 -24.01 4.39
CA THR A 177 -20.09 -23.25 3.14
C THR A 177 -19.77 -24.05 1.88
N GLY A 178 -18.93 -25.09 2.01
CA GLY A 178 -18.43 -25.85 0.86
C GLY A 178 -17.36 -25.12 0.04
N HIS A 179 -16.97 -23.89 0.41
CA HIS A 179 -15.93 -23.13 -0.27
C HIS A 179 -14.57 -23.76 -0.07
N ALA A 180 -13.87 -24.09 -1.18
CA ALA A 180 -12.58 -24.80 -1.19
C ALA A 180 -11.66 -24.32 -2.33
N ASP A 181 -11.78 -23.06 -2.75
CA ASP A 181 -11.00 -22.49 -3.85
C ASP A 181 -9.50 -22.50 -3.56
N ASP A 182 -8.69 -22.62 -4.62
CA ASP A 182 -7.24 -22.42 -4.56
C ASP A 182 -6.93 -20.92 -4.50
N LEU A 183 -6.61 -20.44 -3.29
CA LEU A 183 -6.29 -19.04 -3.06
C LEU A 183 -4.81 -18.70 -3.38
N ASP A 184 -3.96 -19.69 -3.60
CA ASP A 184 -2.55 -19.48 -3.95
C ASP A 184 -2.43 -18.95 -5.40
N ALA A 185 -3.47 -19.19 -6.21
CA ALA A 185 -3.59 -18.61 -7.56
C ALA A 185 -3.96 -17.12 -7.57
N ALA A 186 -4.40 -16.56 -6.43
CA ALA A 186 -4.81 -15.16 -6.36
C ALA A 186 -3.64 -14.22 -6.70
N GLY A 187 -3.81 -13.38 -7.72
CA GLY A 187 -2.79 -12.46 -8.18
C GLY A 187 -1.66 -13.08 -9.00
N ALA A 188 -1.63 -14.40 -9.22
CA ALA A 188 -0.56 -15.07 -9.99
C ALA A 188 -0.45 -14.57 -11.45
N SER A 189 -1.55 -14.12 -12.03
CA SER A 189 -1.59 -13.52 -13.38
C SER A 189 -1.35 -12.01 -13.40
N ALA A 190 -1.16 -11.38 -12.25
CA ALA A 190 -0.93 -9.94 -12.16
C ALA A 190 0.39 -9.57 -12.85
N LYS A 191 0.30 -8.61 -13.77
CA LYS A 191 1.47 -8.09 -14.48
C LYS A 191 1.67 -6.63 -14.13
N PRO A 192 2.91 -6.17 -13.95
CA PRO A 192 3.20 -4.76 -13.84
C PRO A 192 2.74 -4.02 -15.11
N ALA A 193 2.37 -2.76 -14.98
CA ALA A 193 2.39 -1.85 -16.12
C ALA A 193 3.84 -1.72 -16.61
N SER A 194 4.05 -1.27 -17.84
CA SER A 194 5.39 -0.94 -18.30
C SER A 194 5.97 0.16 -17.41
N PRO A 195 7.06 -0.08 -16.66
CA PRO A 195 7.65 0.97 -15.83
C PRO A 195 8.09 2.17 -16.66
N ALA A 196 8.59 1.95 -17.88
CA ALA A 196 8.93 3.02 -18.80
C ALA A 196 7.71 3.89 -19.16
N ALA A 197 6.53 3.29 -19.33
CA ALA A 197 5.30 4.04 -19.58
C ALA A 197 4.79 4.79 -18.33
N LEU A 198 4.98 4.22 -17.14
CA LEU A 198 4.62 4.88 -15.87
C LEU A 198 5.48 6.12 -15.59
N LEU A 199 6.74 6.09 -16.04
CA LEU A 199 7.74 7.13 -15.81
C LEU A 199 7.98 7.98 -17.06
N ASP A 200 7.07 7.90 -18.04
CA ASP A 200 7.22 8.70 -19.26
C ASP A 200 7.32 10.20 -18.93
N GLY A 201 8.34 10.84 -19.49
CA GLY A 201 8.63 12.23 -19.22
C GLY A 201 9.38 12.52 -17.90
N TRP A 202 9.59 11.53 -17.03
CA TRP A 202 10.35 11.76 -15.78
C TRP A 202 11.84 11.91 -16.06
N ARG A 203 12.46 12.87 -15.40
CA ARG A 203 13.85 13.24 -15.51
C ARG A 203 14.65 12.68 -14.33
N LEU A 204 14.93 11.36 -14.36
CA LEU A 204 15.72 10.70 -13.30
C LEU A 204 17.13 11.28 -13.17
N ASP A 205 17.68 11.83 -14.27
CA ASP A 205 18.94 12.57 -14.26
C ASP A 205 18.90 13.80 -13.33
N ARG A 206 17.76 14.47 -13.22
CA ARG A 206 17.58 15.59 -12.29
C ARG A 206 17.56 15.13 -10.85
N PHE A 207 16.86 14.01 -10.56
CA PHE A 207 16.88 13.42 -9.22
C PHE A 207 18.31 13.04 -8.80
N ALA A 208 19.04 12.32 -9.67
CA ALA A 208 20.42 11.90 -9.41
C ALA A 208 21.36 13.08 -9.15
N ALA A 209 21.14 14.24 -9.82
CA ALA A 209 21.96 15.45 -9.64
C ALA A 209 21.89 16.04 -8.22
N HIS A 210 20.87 15.70 -7.40
CA HIS A 210 20.82 16.10 -5.98
C HIS A 210 21.79 15.32 -5.08
N GLY A 211 22.46 14.28 -5.61
CA GLY A 211 23.53 13.57 -4.91
C GLY A 211 23.05 12.66 -3.78
N PHE A 212 21.81 12.18 -3.82
CA PHE A 212 21.34 11.14 -2.89
C PHE A 212 22.17 9.86 -3.07
N TRP A 213 22.64 9.30 -1.97
CA TRP A 213 23.51 8.11 -1.98
C TRP A 213 22.92 7.00 -1.12
N PRO A 214 22.99 5.69 -1.52
CA PRO A 214 23.56 5.21 -2.79
C PRO A 214 22.67 5.53 -4.01
N GLN A 215 23.32 5.75 -5.14
CA GLN A 215 22.67 5.85 -6.44
C GLN A 215 22.49 4.47 -7.07
N TYR A 216 21.64 4.36 -8.11
CA TYR A 216 21.38 3.10 -8.80
C TYR A 216 22.66 2.34 -9.21
N GLY A 217 23.66 3.03 -9.74
CA GLY A 217 24.90 2.41 -10.24
C GLY A 217 25.80 1.78 -9.17
N GLU A 218 25.50 2.02 -7.90
CA GLU A 218 26.25 1.49 -6.75
C GLU A 218 25.58 0.28 -6.10
N LEU A 219 24.40 -0.10 -6.58
CA LEU A 219 23.62 -1.21 -6.01
C LEU A 219 24.05 -2.54 -6.61
N VAL A 220 24.31 -3.51 -5.76
CA VAL A 220 24.70 -4.86 -6.16
C VAL A 220 23.63 -5.86 -5.74
N PRO A 221 23.01 -6.62 -6.68
CA PRO A 221 22.08 -7.68 -6.32
C PRO A 221 22.72 -8.70 -5.38
N GLY A 222 22.00 -9.02 -4.29
CA GLY A 222 22.48 -9.86 -3.18
C GLY A 222 22.95 -9.07 -1.96
N ASP A 223 23.19 -7.76 -2.07
CA ASP A 223 23.50 -6.94 -0.92
C ASP A 223 22.29 -6.79 0.00
N VAL A 224 22.57 -6.78 1.30
CA VAL A 224 21.58 -6.54 2.35
C VAL A 224 22.00 -5.32 3.16
N VAL A 225 21.12 -4.35 3.24
CA VAL A 225 21.31 -3.13 4.04
C VAL A 225 20.51 -3.26 5.33
N GLU A 226 21.19 -3.33 6.46
CA GLU A 226 20.56 -3.22 7.78
C GLU A 226 20.21 -1.76 8.04
N VAL A 227 18.92 -1.48 8.26
CA VAL A 227 18.47 -0.10 8.49
C VAL A 227 18.81 0.33 9.90
N ALA A 228 19.59 1.38 10.04
CA ALA A 228 19.99 1.90 11.35
C ALA A 228 18.78 2.44 12.13
N GLY A 229 18.65 2.02 13.40
CA GLY A 229 17.58 2.41 14.29
C GLY A 229 16.27 1.65 14.04
N GLY A 230 15.30 1.88 14.92
CA GLY A 230 13.94 1.35 14.81
C GLY A 230 12.93 2.48 14.90
N ASP A 231 11.70 2.20 14.45
CA ASP A 231 10.62 3.16 14.48
C ASP A 231 9.43 2.61 15.29
N VAL A 232 8.92 3.42 16.22
CA VAL A 232 7.79 3.04 17.06
C VAL A 232 6.49 3.16 16.29
N VAL A 233 5.64 2.16 16.42
CA VAL A 233 4.27 2.19 15.90
C VAL A 233 3.42 3.07 16.80
N SER A 234 2.96 4.21 16.29
CA SER A 234 2.12 5.16 17.02
C SER A 234 1.00 5.69 16.13
N ASN A 235 -0.09 6.20 16.75
CA ASN A 235 -1.24 6.75 16.02
C ASN A 235 -1.89 5.74 15.04
N ALA A 236 -1.94 4.47 15.41
CA ALA A 236 -2.46 3.42 14.54
C ALA A 236 -3.97 3.58 14.25
N PRO A 237 -4.84 3.94 15.21
CA PRO A 237 -6.25 4.23 14.92
C PRO A 237 -6.45 5.46 14.01
N GLU A 238 -5.56 6.45 14.11
CA GLU A 238 -5.58 7.67 13.29
C GLU A 238 -5.32 7.33 11.82
N LEU A 239 -4.33 6.48 11.52
CA LEU A 239 -4.07 6.03 10.17
C LEU A 239 -5.24 5.22 9.60
N ALA A 240 -5.86 4.36 10.43
CA ALA A 240 -7.04 3.62 10.01
C ALA A 240 -8.20 4.56 9.65
N ARG A 241 -8.47 5.60 10.45
CA ARG A 241 -9.51 6.61 10.17
C ARG A 241 -9.17 7.43 8.93
N LEU A 242 -7.90 7.85 8.78
CA LEU A 242 -7.39 8.63 7.66
C LEU A 242 -7.69 7.96 6.31
N THR A 243 -7.61 6.65 6.28
CA THR A 243 -7.73 5.81 5.08
C THR A 243 -9.11 5.20 4.91
N LEU A 244 -10.08 5.56 5.76
CA LEU A 244 -11.44 5.00 5.80
C LEU A 244 -11.46 3.48 6.09
N ASN A 245 -10.45 2.97 6.76
CA ASN A 245 -10.42 1.58 7.20
C ASN A 245 -11.42 1.38 8.34
N ILE A 246 -12.44 0.55 8.13
CA ILE A 246 -13.49 0.25 9.10
C ILE A 246 -13.34 -1.12 9.75
N ALA A 247 -12.24 -1.82 9.53
CA ALA A 247 -12.01 -3.13 10.15
C ALA A 247 -11.98 -2.99 11.68
N ALA A 248 -12.90 -3.65 12.35
CA ALA A 248 -13.16 -3.47 13.79
C ALA A 248 -11.92 -3.71 14.66
N VAL A 249 -11.05 -4.65 14.27
CA VAL A 249 -9.82 -5.00 15.00
C VAL A 249 -8.82 -3.84 15.14
N HIS A 250 -8.93 -2.80 14.30
CA HIS A 250 -8.06 -1.62 14.35
C HIS A 250 -8.61 -0.51 15.24
N HIS A 251 -9.88 -0.60 15.65
CA HIS A 251 -10.59 0.44 16.39
C HIS A 251 -11.06 0.00 17.77
N ASP A 252 -11.42 -1.29 17.91
CA ASP A 252 -12.06 -1.85 19.10
C ASP A 252 -11.23 -3.01 19.67
N GLU A 253 -10.78 -2.84 20.91
CA GLU A 253 -10.00 -3.85 21.63
C GLU A 253 -10.76 -5.15 21.85
N GLN A 254 -12.09 -5.08 22.07
CA GLN A 254 -12.91 -6.27 22.24
C GLN A 254 -12.99 -7.08 20.94
N ALA A 255 -13.15 -6.40 19.80
CA ALA A 255 -13.14 -7.05 18.48
C ALA A 255 -11.78 -7.69 18.16
N ALA A 256 -10.70 -7.13 18.70
CA ALA A 256 -9.34 -7.63 18.56
C ALA A 256 -8.95 -8.71 19.58
N GLY A 257 -9.78 -8.96 20.59
CA GLY A 257 -9.49 -9.96 21.63
C GLY A 257 -8.60 -9.44 22.77
N GLY A 258 -8.61 -8.12 23.00
CA GLY A 258 -7.96 -7.47 24.15
C GLY A 258 -6.97 -6.35 23.78
N THR A 259 -6.23 -6.48 22.69
CA THR A 259 -5.29 -5.44 22.21
C THR A 259 -5.54 -5.18 20.74
N ARG A 260 -5.74 -3.90 20.36
CA ARG A 260 -5.98 -3.53 18.96
C ARG A 260 -4.83 -3.99 18.07
N LEU A 261 -5.20 -4.60 16.95
CA LEU A 261 -4.26 -4.96 15.90
C LEU A 261 -3.94 -3.73 15.06
N VAL A 262 -2.67 -3.49 14.80
CA VAL A 262 -2.23 -2.41 13.92
C VAL A 262 -2.65 -2.71 12.47
N TYR A 263 -3.10 -1.69 11.77
CA TYR A 263 -3.42 -1.76 10.35
C TYR A 263 -2.16 -2.14 9.53
N GLY A 264 -2.28 -3.15 8.66
CA GLY A 264 -1.12 -3.66 7.90
C GLY A 264 -0.40 -2.61 7.06
N GLY A 265 -1.14 -1.63 6.51
CA GLY A 265 -0.56 -0.50 5.79
C GLY A 265 0.40 0.34 6.65
N HIS A 266 0.15 0.45 7.97
CA HIS A 266 1.07 1.14 8.88
C HIS A 266 2.44 0.46 8.95
N THR A 267 2.46 -0.87 9.10
CA THR A 267 3.72 -1.64 9.10
C THR A 267 4.46 -1.48 7.77
N ILE A 268 3.73 -1.49 6.64
CA ILE A 268 4.32 -1.31 5.31
C ILE A 268 4.81 0.14 5.12
N GLY A 269 4.08 1.13 5.61
CA GLY A 269 4.47 2.54 5.56
C GLY A 269 5.78 2.81 6.32
N LEU A 270 5.92 2.27 7.54
CA LEU A 270 7.16 2.32 8.30
C LEU A 270 8.31 1.59 7.58
N ALA A 271 8.03 0.41 6.99
CA ALA A 271 9.02 -0.31 6.19
C ALA A 271 9.51 0.49 4.99
N LEU A 272 8.61 1.20 4.28
CA LEU A 272 8.99 2.11 3.19
C LEU A 272 9.82 3.29 3.69
N SER A 273 9.43 3.89 4.81
CA SER A 273 10.21 4.96 5.44
C SER A 273 11.63 4.52 5.77
N GLN A 274 11.78 3.31 6.33
CA GLN A 274 13.07 2.70 6.65
C GLN A 274 13.88 2.40 5.37
N ALA A 275 13.24 1.85 4.34
CA ALA A 275 13.89 1.61 3.05
C ALA A 275 14.36 2.93 2.39
N ALA A 276 13.54 3.98 2.40
CA ALA A 276 13.91 5.30 1.88
C ALA A 276 15.04 5.97 2.69
N ARG A 277 15.14 5.65 3.99
CA ARG A 277 16.26 6.11 4.85
C ARG A 277 17.56 5.39 4.53
N ALA A 278 17.48 4.10 4.20
CA ALA A 278 18.64 3.28 3.83
C ALA A 278 19.08 3.53 2.37
N LEU A 279 18.14 3.85 1.50
CA LEU A 279 18.33 4.08 0.07
C LEU A 279 17.75 5.45 -0.34
N PRO A 280 18.43 6.57 0.01
CA PRO A 280 17.91 7.92 -0.30
C PRO A 280 17.73 8.19 -1.80
N GLY A 281 18.42 7.42 -2.67
CA GLY A 281 18.22 7.43 -4.12
C GLY A 281 16.88 6.84 -4.58
N LEU A 282 16.05 6.31 -3.66
CA LEU A 282 14.74 5.74 -3.95
C LEU A 282 13.76 6.86 -4.36
N VAL A 283 13.37 6.85 -5.63
CA VAL A 283 12.48 7.86 -6.23
C VAL A 283 11.01 7.54 -5.94
N THR A 284 10.59 6.31 -6.21
CA THR A 284 9.20 5.85 -6.00
C THR A 284 9.10 4.33 -6.03
N VAL A 285 7.92 3.80 -5.64
CA VAL A 285 7.57 2.38 -5.74
C VAL A 285 6.61 2.16 -6.90
N VAL A 286 6.96 1.22 -7.79
CA VAL A 286 6.15 0.88 -8.97
C VAL A 286 5.06 -0.15 -8.62
N GLY A 287 5.34 -1.01 -7.64
CA GLY A 287 4.40 -2.02 -7.18
C GLY A 287 5.04 -3.10 -6.33
N TRP A 288 4.26 -4.12 -5.97
CA TRP A 288 4.68 -5.23 -5.12
C TRP A 288 4.48 -6.56 -5.80
N PHE A 289 5.45 -7.45 -5.67
CA PHE A 289 5.28 -8.86 -6.02
C PHE A 289 4.46 -9.58 -4.95
N SER A 290 4.88 -9.40 -3.69
CA SER A 290 4.24 -10.01 -2.52
C SER A 290 4.45 -9.16 -1.27
N CYS A 291 3.52 -9.28 -0.34
CA CYS A 291 3.65 -8.73 1.00
C CYS A 291 2.91 -9.67 1.97
N ASP A 292 3.65 -10.31 2.86
CA ASP A 292 3.16 -11.31 3.79
C ASP A 292 3.25 -10.78 5.23
N HIS A 293 2.10 -10.71 5.91
CA HIS A 293 2.04 -10.41 7.34
C HIS A 293 2.24 -11.70 8.13
N LEU A 294 3.37 -11.81 8.82
CA LEU A 294 3.82 -13.05 9.48
C LEU A 294 3.44 -13.11 10.95
N ALA A 295 3.33 -11.95 11.60
CA ALA A 295 2.91 -11.83 12.99
C ALA A 295 2.11 -10.55 13.22
N ALA A 296 1.37 -10.50 14.33
CA ALA A 296 0.64 -9.33 14.76
C ALA A 296 1.60 -8.21 15.19
N VAL A 297 1.22 -6.96 14.89
CA VAL A 297 1.88 -5.74 15.34
C VAL A 297 0.88 -4.94 16.16
N HIS A 298 1.34 -4.38 17.26
CA HIS A 298 0.53 -3.58 18.17
C HIS A 298 1.13 -2.17 18.35
N GLU A 299 0.29 -1.24 18.75
CA GLU A 299 0.74 0.12 19.03
C GLU A 299 1.74 0.11 20.19
N GLY A 300 2.86 0.83 20.03
CA GLY A 300 4.00 0.81 20.94
C GLY A 300 5.10 -0.17 20.56
N ASP A 301 4.86 -1.10 19.64
CA ASP A 301 5.94 -1.94 19.11
C ASP A 301 7.01 -1.09 18.41
N THR A 302 8.27 -1.48 18.54
CA THR A 302 9.36 -0.89 17.76
C THR A 302 9.75 -1.85 16.65
N LEU A 303 9.75 -1.35 15.40
CA LEU A 303 10.04 -2.13 14.21
C LEU A 303 11.40 -1.80 13.63
N HIS A 304 12.12 -2.83 13.20
CA HIS A 304 13.43 -2.75 12.54
C HIS A 304 13.35 -3.48 11.20
N SER A 305 14.05 -3.00 10.18
CA SER A 305 14.09 -3.63 8.87
C SER A 305 15.50 -3.92 8.39
N SER A 306 15.60 -4.96 7.57
CA SER A 306 16.69 -5.12 6.60
C SER A 306 16.13 -5.06 5.18
N VAL A 307 16.89 -4.51 4.24
CA VAL A 307 16.49 -4.35 2.84
C VAL A 307 17.51 -5.09 1.97
N GLU A 308 17.07 -6.14 1.29
CA GLU A 308 17.85 -6.90 0.32
C GLU A 308 17.60 -6.38 -1.10
N ILE A 309 18.66 -6.22 -1.88
CA ILE A 309 18.61 -5.89 -3.29
C ILE A 309 18.50 -7.21 -4.07
N GLU A 310 17.30 -7.53 -4.60
CA GLU A 310 17.10 -8.81 -5.31
C GLU A 310 17.45 -8.72 -6.81
N SER A 311 17.25 -7.54 -7.42
CA SER A 311 17.57 -7.31 -8.83
C SER A 311 17.80 -5.82 -9.10
N ALA A 312 18.53 -5.52 -10.16
CA ALA A 312 18.74 -4.15 -10.63
C ALA A 312 18.81 -4.16 -12.17
N GLU A 313 17.93 -3.40 -12.82
CA GLU A 313 17.86 -3.23 -14.26
C GLU A 313 17.92 -1.75 -14.62
N ALA A 314 18.75 -1.38 -15.60
CA ALA A 314 18.89 0.00 -16.03
C ALA A 314 17.59 0.55 -16.64
N LEU A 315 17.23 1.78 -16.27
CA LEU A 315 16.10 2.52 -16.83
C LEU A 315 16.49 4.01 -17.00
N GLY A 316 16.87 4.41 -18.19
CA GLY A 316 17.34 5.78 -18.44
C GLY A 316 18.55 6.14 -17.60
N ALA A 317 18.47 7.23 -16.83
CA ALA A 317 19.51 7.69 -15.92
C ALA A 317 19.45 7.07 -14.51
N GLY A 318 18.59 6.08 -14.31
CA GLY A 318 18.44 5.35 -13.06
C GLY A 318 18.19 3.88 -13.34
N GLY A 319 17.41 3.21 -12.47
CA GLY A 319 17.06 1.82 -12.68
C GLY A 319 15.82 1.38 -11.94
N LEU A 320 15.34 0.21 -12.35
CA LEU A 320 14.34 -0.57 -11.66
C LEU A 320 15.04 -1.56 -10.73
N VAL A 321 14.70 -1.49 -9.45
CA VAL A 321 15.34 -2.31 -8.43
C VAL A 321 14.28 -3.14 -7.70
N GLY A 322 14.44 -4.45 -7.76
CA GLY A 322 13.69 -5.39 -6.95
C GLY A 322 14.26 -5.39 -5.53
N LEU A 323 13.42 -5.04 -4.56
CA LEU A 323 13.79 -4.94 -3.16
C LEU A 323 12.94 -5.90 -2.32
N ARG A 324 13.56 -6.45 -1.27
CA ARG A 324 12.86 -7.22 -0.24
C ARG A 324 13.13 -6.62 1.13
N SER A 325 12.09 -6.08 1.76
CA SER A 325 12.15 -5.60 3.14
C SER A 325 11.64 -6.68 4.08
N ARG A 326 12.48 -7.08 5.04
CA ARG A 326 12.10 -7.94 6.16
C ARG A 326 12.01 -7.08 7.41
N VAL A 327 10.84 -7.08 8.05
CA VAL A 327 10.57 -6.27 9.23
C VAL A 327 10.44 -7.16 10.44
N TYR A 328 11.09 -6.75 11.54
CA TYR A 328 11.13 -7.47 12.81
C TYR A 328 10.61 -6.56 13.92
N SER A 329 9.86 -7.13 14.87
CA SER A 329 9.60 -6.48 16.15
C SER A 329 10.84 -6.53 17.02
N ALA A 330 11.11 -5.48 17.78
CA ALA A 330 12.20 -5.46 18.74
C ALA A 330 12.13 -6.60 19.77
N SER A 331 10.95 -7.16 20.02
CA SER A 331 10.72 -8.32 20.89
C SER A 331 10.99 -9.68 20.24
N GLY A 332 11.28 -9.72 18.90
CA GLY A 332 11.84 -10.88 18.27
C GLY A 332 11.30 -11.37 16.92
N PRO A 333 9.97 -11.59 16.68
CA PRO A 333 9.57 -12.26 15.46
C PRO A 333 9.63 -11.34 14.24
N GLN A 334 9.86 -11.93 13.05
CA GLN A 334 9.60 -11.28 11.79
C GLN A 334 8.10 -11.05 11.66
N VAL A 335 7.70 -9.80 11.39
CA VAL A 335 6.29 -9.39 11.30
C VAL A 335 5.85 -9.16 9.87
N LEU A 336 6.80 -8.82 8.96
CA LEU A 336 6.52 -8.55 7.56
C LEU A 336 7.63 -9.10 6.66
N ASP A 337 7.22 -9.65 5.50
CA ASP A 337 8.10 -9.96 4.37
C ASP A 337 7.50 -9.30 3.12
N TRP A 338 8.16 -8.26 2.62
CA TRP A 338 7.64 -7.43 1.55
C TRP A 338 8.61 -7.33 0.39
N ARG A 339 8.19 -7.83 -0.78
CA ARG A 339 8.96 -7.80 -2.03
C ARG A 339 8.32 -6.84 -3.02
N PHE A 340 9.06 -5.82 -3.42
CA PHE A 340 8.54 -4.73 -4.24
C PHE A 340 9.53 -4.27 -5.31
N LEU A 341 9.00 -3.58 -6.30
CA LEU A 341 9.75 -2.98 -7.38
C LEU A 341 9.77 -1.45 -7.19
N ALA A 342 10.97 -0.90 -7.13
CA ALA A 342 11.20 0.52 -6.92
C ALA A 342 11.98 1.13 -8.09
N VAL A 343 11.92 2.46 -8.21
CA VAL A 343 12.79 3.25 -9.08
C VAL A 343 13.84 3.90 -8.21
N LEU A 344 15.11 3.72 -8.57
CA LEU A 344 16.24 4.45 -8.00
C LEU A 344 16.94 5.27 -9.09
N ALA A 345 17.45 6.45 -8.72
CA ALA A 345 18.18 7.33 -9.60
C ALA A 345 19.65 7.44 -9.20
#